data_1be2a5b7c5645d61f3bfe2ef15c79e2d
#
_entry.id   1be2a5b7c5645d61f3bfe2ef15c79e2d
#
_cell.length_a   1.000
_cell.length_b   1.000
_cell.length_c   1.000
_cell.angle_alpha   90.00
_cell.angle_beta   90.00
_cell.angle_gamma   90.00
#
_symmetry.space_group_name_H-M   'P 1'
#
loop_
_entity.id
_entity.type
_entity.pdbx_description
1 polymer ?
#
loop_
_entity_poly.entity_id
_entity_poly.type
_entity_poly.pdbx_seq_one_letter_code
_entity_poly.pdbx_strand_id
1 'polypeptide(L)'
;MKSLAKVPLIRFTSLSVITALSLLLPVHVGQAQIINIPNQAQPIDPNNPNNLRPTAQNNSILSVDGGKRLMAEAGQAVNSQNYDAAAKKLQEARLVFNQLSNFYQELNSSFSGIDNRVADSQRKMALETAQLRDEATYQLALVHRAQNKPELAVPLLVQIIKSQNPTRDLGKKAYQQLVELGFVNAPSSTGGSNTSSSSQPKK
;
A
#
# COMPACT_ATOMS: atom_id res chain seq x y z
N MET A 1 47.62 12.53 -39.95
CA MET A 1 48.72 11.91 -39.17
C MET A 1 48.07 10.94 -38.17
N LYS A 2 48.42 9.67 -38.32
CA LYS A 2 47.86 8.53 -37.56
C LYS A 2 48.61 8.40 -36.25
N SER A 3 47.92 8.15 -35.14
CA SER A 3 48.56 7.59 -33.95
C SER A 3 47.63 6.51 -33.36
N LEU A 4 48.08 5.26 -33.56
CA LEU A 4 47.52 4.06 -32.96
C LEU A 4 48.17 3.87 -31.59
N ALA A 5 47.36 3.86 -30.53
CA ALA A 5 47.82 3.42 -29.20
C ALA A 5 47.54 1.95 -29.02
N LYS A 6 48.60 1.18 -28.77
CA LYS A 6 48.63 -0.28 -28.59
C LYS A 6 48.06 -0.68 -27.23
N VAL A 7 47.18 -1.68 -27.25
CA VAL A 7 46.67 -2.41 -26.05
C VAL A 7 47.65 -3.53 -25.72
N PRO A 8 48.16 -3.72 -24.48
CA PRO A 8 48.96 -4.87 -24.11
C PRO A 8 48.06 -6.05 -23.75
N LEU A 9 48.34 -7.16 -24.41
CA LEU A 9 47.72 -8.48 -24.20
C LEU A 9 48.46 -9.14 -23.02
N ILE A 10 47.80 -9.29 -21.87
CA ILE A 10 48.32 -10.02 -20.72
C ILE A 10 47.95 -11.48 -20.86
N ARG A 11 48.93 -12.35 -21.14
CA ARG A 11 48.81 -13.78 -21.13
C ARG A 11 49.03 -14.30 -19.71
N PHE A 12 48.02 -14.88 -19.10
CA PHE A 12 48.17 -15.67 -17.88
C PHE A 12 48.43 -17.12 -18.27
N THR A 13 49.65 -17.58 -17.98
CA THR A 13 50.05 -18.99 -18.06
C THR A 13 49.62 -19.69 -16.77
N SER A 14 48.81 -20.71 -16.94
CA SER A 14 48.41 -21.65 -15.89
C SER A 14 49.58 -22.50 -15.43
N LEU A 15 49.86 -22.51 -14.14
CA LEU A 15 50.70 -23.50 -13.53
C LEU A 15 49.89 -24.33 -12.54
N SER A 16 49.53 -25.53 -12.95
CA SER A 16 48.87 -26.54 -12.13
C SER A 16 49.84 -27.18 -11.20
N VAL A 17 49.70 -27.04 -9.90
CA VAL A 17 50.36 -27.86 -8.91
C VAL A 17 49.30 -28.62 -8.13
N ILE A 18 49.18 -29.91 -8.42
CA ILE A 18 48.37 -30.86 -7.67
C ILE A 18 49.24 -31.35 -6.50
N THR A 19 48.95 -30.92 -5.30
CA THR A 19 49.45 -31.57 -4.07
C THR A 19 48.25 -32.20 -3.36
N ALA A 20 48.18 -33.52 -3.47
CA ALA A 20 47.30 -34.34 -2.65
C ALA A 20 47.83 -34.39 -1.22
N LEU A 21 47.18 -33.69 -0.30
CA LEU A 21 47.42 -33.81 1.14
C LEU A 21 46.17 -34.37 1.79
N SER A 22 46.17 -35.65 2.08
CA SER A 22 45.14 -36.38 2.83
C SER A 22 45.18 -35.92 4.28
N LEU A 23 44.32 -35.01 4.67
CA LEU A 23 44.05 -34.64 6.06
C LEU A 23 42.83 -35.39 6.55
N LEU A 24 43.04 -36.34 7.45
CA LEU A 24 42.00 -36.93 8.29
C LEU A 24 41.38 -35.79 9.14
N LEU A 25 40.21 -35.36 8.75
CA LEU A 25 39.40 -34.46 9.59
C LEU A 25 38.62 -35.30 10.58
N PRO A 26 38.66 -34.97 11.88
CA PRO A 26 37.75 -35.57 12.85
C PRO A 26 36.31 -35.23 12.48
N VAL A 27 35.48 -36.26 12.37
CA VAL A 27 34.02 -36.12 12.26
C VAL A 27 33.52 -35.44 13.54
N HIS A 28 33.34 -34.14 13.49
CA HIS A 28 32.57 -33.46 14.52
C HIS A 28 31.12 -33.88 14.29
N VAL A 29 30.62 -34.75 15.16
CA VAL A 29 29.21 -34.99 15.33
C VAL A 29 28.62 -33.61 15.70
N GLY A 30 28.10 -32.91 14.71
CA GLY A 30 27.37 -31.65 14.90
C GLY A 30 26.20 -31.96 15.81
N GLN A 31 26.30 -31.57 17.06
CA GLN A 31 25.10 -31.41 17.89
C GLN A 31 24.18 -30.45 17.12
N ALA A 32 23.08 -31.00 16.66
CA ALA A 32 21.98 -30.17 16.15
C ALA A 32 21.62 -29.22 17.28
N GLN A 33 22.09 -27.97 17.18
CA GLN A 33 21.54 -26.90 17.98
C GLN A 33 20.07 -26.86 17.60
N ILE A 34 19.22 -27.28 18.54
CA ILE A 34 17.80 -27.00 18.50
C ILE A 34 17.73 -25.49 18.47
N ILE A 35 17.51 -24.93 17.27
CA ILE A 35 17.11 -23.54 17.12
C ILE A 35 15.81 -23.45 17.93
N ASN A 36 15.92 -22.85 19.10
CA ASN A 36 14.77 -22.54 19.94
C ASN A 36 13.98 -21.50 19.15
N ILE A 37 13.08 -21.98 18.28
CA ILE A 37 12.11 -21.12 17.60
C ILE A 37 11.17 -20.67 18.73
N PRO A 38 11.19 -19.40 19.14
CA PRO A 38 10.28 -18.92 20.16
C PRO A 38 8.92 -18.72 19.49
N ASN A 39 8.28 -19.79 19.10
CA ASN A 39 6.87 -19.87 18.78
C ASN A 39 6.50 -21.33 18.44
N GLN A 40 6.65 -22.24 19.41
CA GLN A 40 5.81 -23.42 19.37
C GLN A 40 4.39 -22.90 19.54
N ALA A 41 3.62 -22.96 18.44
CA ALA A 41 2.18 -22.73 18.52
C ALA A 41 1.65 -23.64 19.63
N GLN A 42 1.29 -23.06 20.77
CA GLN A 42 0.63 -23.80 21.83
C GLN A 42 -0.62 -24.45 21.24
N PRO A 43 -0.96 -25.69 21.59
CA PRO A 43 -2.19 -26.32 21.13
C PRO A 43 -3.35 -25.36 21.42
N ILE A 44 -4.08 -24.99 20.37
CA ILE A 44 -5.23 -24.09 20.49
C ILE A 44 -6.30 -24.84 21.26
N ASP A 45 -6.59 -24.43 22.47
CA ASP A 45 -7.75 -24.90 23.21
C ASP A 45 -9.02 -24.30 22.56
N PRO A 46 -9.86 -25.12 21.90
CA PRO A 46 -11.02 -24.63 21.17
C PRO A 46 -12.08 -24.00 22.10
N ASN A 47 -11.99 -24.20 23.42
CA ASN A 47 -12.92 -23.66 24.39
C ASN A 47 -12.44 -22.33 25.02
N ASN A 48 -11.23 -21.87 24.71
CA ASN A 48 -10.75 -20.61 25.22
C ASN A 48 -11.02 -19.49 24.18
N PRO A 49 -11.97 -18.57 24.46
CA PRO A 49 -12.30 -17.49 23.51
C PRO A 49 -11.14 -16.54 23.22
N ASN A 50 -10.10 -16.50 24.06
CA ASN A 50 -8.90 -15.71 23.82
C ASN A 50 -7.93 -16.37 22.82
N ASN A 51 -8.03 -17.68 22.60
CA ASN A 51 -7.24 -18.41 21.60
C ASN A 51 -7.80 -18.25 20.18
N LEU A 52 -9.04 -17.77 20.04
CA LEU A 52 -9.70 -17.50 18.76
C LEU A 52 -9.24 -16.16 18.12
N ARG A 53 -8.48 -15.37 18.84
CA ARG A 53 -7.86 -14.17 18.26
C ARG A 53 -6.50 -14.56 17.69
N PRO A 54 -6.28 -14.47 16.37
CA PRO A 54 -4.97 -14.76 15.78
C PRO A 54 -3.96 -13.75 16.28
N THR A 55 -3.22 -14.07 17.34
CA THR A 55 -2.15 -13.24 17.89
C THR A 55 -1.02 -13.01 16.88
N ALA A 56 -0.87 -13.91 15.89
CA ALA A 56 0.06 -13.79 14.80
C ALA A 56 -0.29 -12.65 13.81
N GLN A 57 -1.56 -12.25 13.72
CA GLN A 57 -1.97 -11.20 12.77
C GLN A 57 -1.57 -9.79 13.22
N ASN A 58 -1.50 -9.52 14.52
CA ASN A 58 -1.24 -8.17 15.03
C ASN A 58 0.18 -7.66 14.71
N ASN A 59 1.15 -8.55 14.48
CA ASN A 59 2.52 -8.20 14.10
C ASN A 59 2.79 -8.39 12.58
N SER A 60 1.85 -8.97 11.84
CA SER A 60 2.00 -9.14 10.40
C SER A 60 1.87 -7.81 9.66
N ILE A 61 2.68 -7.64 8.62
CA ILE A 61 2.49 -6.53 7.66
C ILE A 61 1.14 -6.68 6.96
N LEU A 62 0.74 -7.93 6.63
CA LEU A 62 -0.57 -8.23 6.04
C LEU A 62 -1.65 -8.27 7.13
N SER A 63 -1.93 -7.12 7.71
CA SER A 63 -3.01 -6.91 8.69
C SER A 63 -3.49 -5.46 8.61
N VAL A 64 -4.68 -5.19 9.15
CA VAL A 64 -5.19 -3.81 9.24
C VAL A 64 -4.23 -2.92 10.02
N ASP A 65 -3.69 -3.43 11.14
CA ASP A 65 -2.73 -2.70 11.96
C ASP A 65 -1.39 -2.51 11.24
N GLY A 66 -0.94 -3.52 10.45
CA GLY A 66 0.24 -3.41 9.60
C GLY A 66 0.10 -2.29 8.57
N GLY A 67 -1.03 -2.23 7.88
CA GLY A 67 -1.33 -1.14 6.94
C GLY A 67 -1.41 0.23 7.62
N LYS A 68 -2.04 0.32 8.79
CA LYS A 68 -2.10 1.57 9.58
C LYS A 68 -0.73 2.03 10.06
N ARG A 69 0.17 1.11 10.46
CA ARG A 69 1.56 1.45 10.81
C ARG A 69 2.30 2.04 9.60
N LEU A 70 2.16 1.45 8.43
CA LEU A 70 2.77 2.00 7.20
C LEU A 70 2.27 3.42 6.90
N MET A 71 0.97 3.69 7.10
CA MET A 71 0.43 5.06 6.96
C MET A 71 1.02 6.03 8.01
N ALA A 72 1.18 5.58 9.25
CA ALA A 72 1.80 6.39 10.31
C ALA A 72 3.27 6.70 10.01
N GLU A 73 4.05 5.70 9.56
CA GLU A 73 5.43 5.88 9.11
C GLU A 73 5.53 6.86 7.93
N ALA A 74 4.57 6.80 7.00
CA ALA A 74 4.47 7.77 5.91
C ALA A 74 4.22 9.18 6.43
N GLY A 75 3.35 9.35 7.41
CA GLY A 75 3.12 10.64 8.06
C GLY A 75 4.37 11.23 8.71
N GLN A 76 5.16 10.39 9.37
CA GLN A 76 6.47 10.81 9.92
C GLN A 76 7.44 11.23 8.83
N ALA A 77 7.49 10.50 7.71
CA ALA A 77 8.32 10.85 6.57
C ALA A 77 7.88 12.17 5.92
N VAL A 78 6.57 12.46 5.83
CA VAL A 78 6.05 13.76 5.38
C VAL A 78 6.51 14.90 6.30
N ASN A 79 6.42 14.70 7.61
CA ASN A 79 6.86 15.70 8.59
C ASN A 79 8.36 16.02 8.48
N SER A 80 9.15 15.03 8.04
CA SER A 80 10.59 15.17 7.76
C SER A 80 10.88 15.61 6.32
N GLN A 81 9.85 15.95 5.54
CA GLN A 81 9.95 16.32 4.11
C GLN A 81 10.56 15.21 3.23
N ASN A 82 10.62 13.98 3.73
CA ASN A 82 11.08 12.82 2.95
C ASN A 82 9.90 12.22 2.17
N TYR A 83 9.50 12.93 1.12
CA TYR A 83 8.33 12.57 0.32
C TYR A 83 8.49 11.25 -0.44
N ASP A 84 9.71 10.87 -0.81
CA ASP A 84 9.95 9.60 -1.51
C ASP A 84 9.73 8.42 -0.56
N ALA A 85 10.20 8.49 0.67
CA ALA A 85 9.92 7.49 1.69
C ALA A 85 8.43 7.44 2.03
N ALA A 86 7.77 8.60 2.15
CA ALA A 86 6.33 8.67 2.39
C ALA A 86 5.53 8.02 1.27
N ALA A 87 5.85 8.30 0.01
CA ALA A 87 5.19 7.70 -1.15
C ALA A 87 5.33 6.17 -1.15
N LYS A 88 6.52 5.66 -0.87
CA LYS A 88 6.78 4.22 -0.79
C LYS A 88 5.92 3.56 0.28
N LYS A 89 5.89 4.11 1.50
CA LYS A 89 5.10 3.58 2.62
C LYS A 89 3.61 3.60 2.34
N LEU A 90 3.10 4.64 1.68
CA LEU A 90 1.69 4.72 1.28
C LEU A 90 1.34 3.74 0.15
N GLN A 91 2.26 3.48 -0.78
CA GLN A 91 2.07 2.43 -1.79
C GLN A 91 2.00 1.04 -1.14
N GLU A 92 2.88 0.75 -0.17
CA GLU A 92 2.84 -0.49 0.60
C GLU A 92 1.53 -0.63 1.38
N ALA A 93 1.07 0.41 2.07
CA ALA A 93 -0.20 0.43 2.80
C ALA A 93 -1.40 0.16 1.86
N ARG A 94 -1.45 0.82 0.70
CA ARG A 94 -2.48 0.57 -0.32
C ARG A 94 -2.51 -0.88 -0.77
N LEU A 95 -1.35 -1.48 -0.99
CA LEU A 95 -1.24 -2.89 -1.41
C LEU A 95 -1.80 -3.81 -0.32
N VAL A 96 -1.40 -3.61 0.94
CA VAL A 96 -1.90 -4.37 2.09
C VAL A 96 -3.42 -4.29 2.19
N PHE A 97 -4.00 -3.09 2.18
CA PHE A 97 -5.44 -2.92 2.30
C PHE A 97 -6.20 -3.46 1.08
N ASN A 98 -5.63 -3.38 -0.11
CA ASN A 98 -6.24 -3.99 -1.30
C ASN A 98 -6.27 -5.52 -1.21
N GLN A 99 -5.19 -6.15 -0.76
CA GLN A 99 -5.14 -7.59 -0.54
C GLN A 99 -6.15 -8.04 0.52
N LEU A 100 -6.22 -7.32 1.64
CA LEU A 100 -7.18 -7.61 2.70
C LEU A 100 -8.63 -7.43 2.23
N SER A 101 -8.93 -6.36 1.48
CA SER A 101 -10.27 -6.13 0.94
C SER A 101 -10.70 -7.27 0.01
N ASN A 102 -9.84 -7.70 -0.89
CA ASN A 102 -10.12 -8.82 -1.79
C ASN A 102 -10.30 -10.13 -1.00
N PHE A 103 -9.42 -10.41 -0.06
CA PHE A 103 -9.51 -11.58 0.81
C PHE A 103 -10.87 -11.65 1.54
N TYR A 104 -11.30 -10.55 2.15
CA TYR A 104 -12.58 -10.51 2.84
C TYR A 104 -13.78 -10.59 1.88
N GLN A 105 -13.67 -10.07 0.66
CA GLN A 105 -14.72 -10.24 -0.36
C GLN A 105 -14.85 -11.70 -0.80
N GLU A 106 -13.74 -12.41 -0.98
CA GLU A 106 -13.73 -13.83 -1.31
C GLU A 106 -14.35 -14.67 -0.19
N LEU A 107 -14.00 -14.38 1.07
CA LEU A 107 -14.62 -15.05 2.23
C LEU A 107 -16.11 -14.76 2.32
N ASN A 108 -16.53 -13.50 2.15
CA ASN A 108 -17.96 -13.17 2.11
C ASN A 108 -18.69 -13.98 1.05
N SER A 109 -18.13 -14.08 -0.16
CA SER A 109 -18.74 -14.85 -1.23
C SER A 109 -18.81 -16.35 -0.91
N SER A 110 -17.76 -16.89 -0.29
CA SER A 110 -17.68 -18.32 0.07
C SER A 110 -18.67 -18.73 1.16
N PHE A 111 -18.98 -17.82 2.08
CA PHE A 111 -19.93 -18.08 3.18
C PHE A 111 -21.36 -17.63 2.88
N SER A 112 -21.58 -16.93 1.79
CA SER A 112 -22.92 -16.47 1.38
C SER A 112 -23.84 -17.67 1.12
N GLY A 113 -24.97 -17.71 1.81
CA GLY A 113 -25.93 -18.82 1.75
C GLY A 113 -25.57 -20.03 2.63
N ILE A 114 -24.38 -20.06 3.27
CA ILE A 114 -23.95 -21.11 4.20
C ILE A 114 -24.05 -20.59 5.64
N ASP A 115 -23.37 -19.50 5.95
CA ASP A 115 -23.45 -18.80 7.24
C ASP A 115 -23.48 -17.28 6.99
N ASN A 116 -24.68 -16.73 7.02
CA ASN A 116 -24.90 -15.32 6.74
C ASN A 116 -24.24 -14.40 7.78
N ARG A 117 -24.05 -14.82 9.02
CA ARG A 117 -23.36 -14.01 10.04
C ARG A 117 -21.88 -13.87 9.72
N VAL A 118 -21.25 -14.96 9.29
CA VAL A 118 -19.86 -14.94 8.84
C VAL A 118 -19.76 -14.08 7.57
N ALA A 119 -20.62 -14.31 6.58
CA ALA A 119 -20.64 -13.54 5.33
C ALA A 119 -20.77 -12.03 5.59
N ASP A 120 -21.71 -11.60 6.42
CA ASP A 120 -21.91 -10.18 6.77
C ASP A 120 -20.70 -9.59 7.50
N SER A 121 -20.08 -10.36 8.39
CA SER A 121 -18.84 -9.95 9.07
C SER A 121 -17.71 -9.70 8.06
N GLN A 122 -17.50 -10.63 7.12
CA GLN A 122 -16.47 -10.51 6.10
C GLN A 122 -16.76 -9.34 5.14
N ARG A 123 -18.03 -9.14 4.77
CA ARG A 123 -18.44 -7.97 3.97
C ARG A 123 -18.10 -6.66 4.65
N LYS A 124 -18.32 -6.56 5.96
CA LYS A 124 -17.98 -5.38 6.75
C LYS A 124 -16.46 -5.11 6.74
N MET A 125 -15.66 -6.17 6.96
CA MET A 125 -14.21 -6.06 6.91
C MET A 125 -13.69 -5.69 5.51
N ALA A 126 -14.31 -6.20 4.44
CA ALA A 126 -13.99 -5.84 3.07
C ALA A 126 -14.22 -4.34 2.80
N LEU A 127 -15.35 -3.81 3.27
CA LEU A 127 -15.66 -2.38 3.13
C LEU A 127 -14.70 -1.49 3.93
N GLU A 128 -14.40 -1.86 5.17
CA GLU A 128 -13.45 -1.12 6.01
C GLU A 128 -12.07 -1.07 5.38
N THR A 129 -11.55 -2.21 4.94
CA THR A 129 -10.22 -2.27 4.30
C THR A 129 -10.18 -1.56 2.95
N ALA A 130 -11.28 -1.56 2.17
CA ALA A 130 -11.39 -0.75 0.97
C ALA A 130 -11.37 0.76 1.27
N GLN A 131 -12.01 1.21 2.34
CA GLN A 131 -11.96 2.61 2.78
C GLN A 131 -10.55 3.01 3.20
N LEU A 132 -9.84 2.17 3.96
CA LEU A 132 -8.44 2.42 4.35
C LEU A 132 -7.50 2.46 3.14
N ARG A 133 -7.72 1.60 2.14
CA ARG A 133 -6.99 1.67 0.86
C ARG A 133 -7.18 3.02 0.18
N ASP A 134 -8.40 3.51 0.14
CA ASP A 134 -8.71 4.78 -0.52
C ASP A 134 -8.17 5.97 0.26
N GLU A 135 -8.15 5.90 1.59
CA GLU A 135 -7.49 6.90 2.44
C GLU A 135 -5.98 6.94 2.19
N ALA A 136 -5.31 5.78 2.16
CA ALA A 136 -3.89 5.70 1.81
C ALA A 136 -3.63 6.22 0.38
N THR A 137 -4.57 5.99 -0.56
CA THR A 137 -4.51 6.52 -1.92
C THR A 137 -4.60 8.04 -1.95
N TYR A 138 -5.47 8.62 -1.12
CA TYR A 138 -5.60 10.07 -0.99
C TYR A 138 -4.31 10.71 -0.43
N GLN A 139 -3.78 10.14 0.65
CA GLN A 139 -2.51 10.63 1.21
C GLN A 139 -1.37 10.53 0.21
N LEU A 140 -1.30 9.45 -0.58
CA LEU A 140 -0.31 9.31 -1.66
C LEU A 140 -0.45 10.39 -2.73
N ALA A 141 -1.69 10.72 -3.11
CA ALA A 141 -1.95 11.82 -4.05
C ALA A 141 -1.46 13.17 -3.49
N LEU A 142 -1.67 13.44 -2.20
CA LEU A 142 -1.17 14.65 -1.54
C LEU A 142 0.37 14.68 -1.49
N VAL A 143 1.02 13.55 -1.24
CA VAL A 143 2.49 13.44 -1.29
C VAL A 143 3.01 13.75 -2.69
N HIS A 144 2.40 13.21 -3.74
CA HIS A 144 2.79 13.54 -5.12
C HIS A 144 2.55 15.01 -5.47
N ARG A 145 1.48 15.64 -4.94
CA ARG A 145 1.31 17.10 -5.04
C ARG A 145 2.47 17.85 -4.38
N ALA A 146 2.85 17.45 -3.16
CA ALA A 146 3.97 18.07 -2.44
C ALA A 146 5.30 17.91 -3.18
N GLN A 147 5.46 16.84 -3.96
CA GLN A 147 6.60 16.63 -4.86
C GLN A 147 6.50 17.42 -6.16
N ASN A 148 5.44 18.19 -6.37
CA ASN A 148 5.13 18.87 -7.65
C ASN A 148 5.02 17.90 -8.84
N LYS A 149 4.38 16.72 -8.60
CA LYS A 149 4.14 15.66 -9.59
C LYS A 149 2.65 15.46 -9.81
N PRO A 150 1.91 16.43 -10.40
CA PRO A 150 0.46 16.33 -10.57
C PRO A 150 0.06 15.16 -11.48
N GLU A 151 0.91 14.77 -12.42
CA GLU A 151 0.71 13.61 -13.31
C GLU A 151 0.58 12.29 -12.55
N LEU A 152 1.16 12.19 -11.35
CA LEU A 152 1.01 11.03 -10.46
C LEU A 152 -0.17 11.19 -9.49
N ALA A 153 -0.50 12.41 -9.09
CA ALA A 153 -1.59 12.69 -8.16
C ALA A 153 -2.97 12.54 -8.80
N VAL A 154 -3.15 13.07 -10.02
CA VAL A 154 -4.46 13.13 -10.69
C VAL A 154 -5.09 11.76 -10.89
N PRO A 155 -4.40 10.73 -11.42
CA PRO A 155 -4.99 9.39 -11.56
C PRO A 155 -5.47 8.80 -10.22
N LEU A 156 -4.76 9.04 -9.12
CA LEU A 156 -5.12 8.57 -7.79
C LEU A 156 -6.39 9.25 -7.29
N LEU A 157 -6.52 10.57 -7.48
CA LEU A 157 -7.72 11.33 -7.11
C LEU A 157 -8.94 10.87 -7.91
N VAL A 158 -8.78 10.62 -9.21
CA VAL A 158 -9.86 10.06 -10.05
C VAL A 158 -10.26 8.65 -9.58
N GLN A 159 -9.29 7.81 -9.18
CA GLN A 159 -9.57 6.49 -8.61
C GLN A 159 -10.45 6.59 -7.36
N ILE A 160 -10.16 7.53 -6.46
CA ILE A 160 -10.95 7.76 -5.23
C ILE A 160 -12.38 8.19 -5.58
N ILE A 161 -12.56 9.11 -6.52
CA ILE A 161 -13.89 9.56 -6.95
C ILE A 161 -14.72 8.38 -7.49
N LYS A 162 -14.10 7.48 -8.24
CA LYS A 162 -14.75 6.27 -8.75
C LYS A 162 -15.17 5.30 -7.65
N SER A 163 -14.32 5.09 -6.64
CA SER A 163 -14.57 4.11 -5.57
C SER A 163 -15.49 4.64 -4.48
N GLN A 164 -15.36 5.92 -4.11
CA GLN A 164 -16.04 6.52 -2.96
C GLN A 164 -17.30 7.30 -3.35
N ASN A 165 -17.57 7.53 -4.63
CA ASN A 165 -18.58 8.45 -5.11
C ASN A 165 -18.25 9.92 -4.73
N PRO A 166 -18.45 10.90 -5.64
CA PRO A 166 -18.13 12.32 -5.40
C PRO A 166 -18.96 12.98 -4.30
N THR A 167 -20.01 12.34 -3.82
CA THR A 167 -20.87 12.87 -2.75
C THR A 167 -20.39 12.51 -1.35
N ARG A 168 -19.53 11.51 -1.20
CA ARG A 168 -18.93 11.12 0.08
C ARG A 168 -17.73 12.00 0.42
N ASP A 169 -17.36 12.08 1.69
CA ASP A 169 -16.35 13.02 2.17
C ASP A 169 -14.99 12.86 1.48
N LEU A 170 -14.51 11.65 1.31
CA LEU A 170 -13.24 11.43 0.65
C LEU A 170 -13.31 11.71 -0.86
N GLY A 171 -14.44 11.41 -1.51
CA GLY A 171 -14.70 11.75 -2.90
C GLY A 171 -14.77 13.26 -3.12
N LYS A 172 -15.42 13.99 -2.22
CA LYS A 172 -15.46 15.48 -2.23
C LYS A 172 -14.06 16.07 -2.09
N LYS A 173 -13.26 15.57 -1.12
CA LYS A 173 -11.86 15.99 -0.94
C LYS A 173 -11.04 15.73 -2.20
N ALA A 174 -11.16 14.55 -2.80
CA ALA A 174 -10.44 14.20 -4.03
C ALA A 174 -10.85 15.13 -5.19
N TYR A 175 -12.14 15.41 -5.35
CA TYR A 175 -12.62 16.34 -6.37
C TYR A 175 -12.08 17.77 -6.15
N GLN A 176 -12.09 18.25 -4.90
CA GLN A 176 -11.52 19.54 -4.55
C GLN A 176 -10.03 19.62 -4.92
N GLN A 177 -9.27 18.56 -4.68
CA GLN A 177 -7.87 18.51 -5.09
C GLN A 177 -7.69 18.64 -6.61
N LEU A 178 -8.59 18.05 -7.40
CA LEU A 178 -8.56 18.20 -8.87
C LEU A 178 -8.90 19.63 -9.31
N VAL A 179 -9.83 20.31 -8.61
CA VAL A 179 -10.12 21.73 -8.86
C VAL A 179 -8.90 22.59 -8.56
N GLU A 180 -8.24 22.39 -7.41
CA GLU A 180 -7.06 23.15 -7.00
C GLU A 180 -5.87 22.92 -7.96
N LEU A 181 -5.79 21.75 -8.57
CA LEU A 181 -4.77 21.42 -9.59
C LEU A 181 -5.14 21.93 -10.99
N GLY A 182 -6.36 22.49 -11.18
CA GLY A 182 -6.82 23.03 -12.47
C GLY A 182 -7.26 21.97 -13.49
N PHE A 183 -7.49 20.72 -13.06
CA PHE A 183 -7.91 19.64 -13.97
C PHE A 183 -9.42 19.57 -14.16
N VAL A 184 -10.21 20.17 -13.25
CA VAL A 184 -11.67 20.24 -13.34
C VAL A 184 -12.14 21.62 -12.87
N ASN A 185 -13.28 22.06 -13.39
CA ASN A 185 -13.91 23.32 -12.96
C ASN A 185 -14.54 23.17 -11.57
N ALA A 186 -14.53 24.23 -10.79
CA ALA A 186 -15.33 24.29 -9.57
C ALA A 186 -16.81 24.07 -9.91
N PRO A 187 -17.57 23.33 -9.07
CA PRO A 187 -19.02 23.23 -9.28
C PRO A 187 -19.60 24.65 -9.28
N SER A 188 -20.23 25.02 -10.38
CA SER A 188 -20.98 26.29 -10.42
C SER A 188 -22.05 26.26 -9.34
N SER A 189 -22.05 27.22 -8.45
CA SER A 189 -23.14 27.41 -7.51
C SER A 189 -24.37 27.80 -8.30
N THR A 190 -25.11 26.82 -8.84
CA THR A 190 -26.39 27.03 -9.48
C THR A 190 -27.43 27.26 -8.37
N GLY A 191 -27.52 28.49 -7.93
CA GLY A 191 -28.44 28.91 -6.88
C GLY A 191 -28.47 30.45 -6.76
N GLY A 192 -28.97 31.12 -7.77
CA GLY A 192 -29.13 32.56 -7.73
C GLY A 192 -29.93 33.03 -8.94
N SER A 193 -31.25 32.91 -8.84
CA SER A 193 -32.29 33.71 -9.50
C SER A 193 -31.80 34.73 -10.53
N ASN A 194 -32.03 34.44 -11.79
CA ASN A 194 -32.14 35.42 -12.85
C ASN A 194 -33.48 36.17 -12.68
N THR A 195 -33.48 37.26 -11.96
CA THR A 195 -34.51 38.30 -12.10
C THR A 195 -33.99 39.32 -13.11
N SER A 196 -34.07 38.99 -14.37
CA SER A 196 -34.00 39.99 -15.43
C SER A 196 -35.32 40.73 -15.49
N SER A 197 -35.42 41.84 -14.78
CA SER A 197 -36.48 42.84 -15.02
C SER A 197 -36.13 43.60 -16.28
N SER A 198 -36.75 43.22 -17.39
CA SER A 198 -36.84 44.03 -18.60
C SER A 198 -37.83 45.16 -18.36
N SER A 199 -37.36 46.34 -17.99
CA SER A 199 -38.12 47.56 -18.10
C SER A 199 -38.01 48.10 -19.54
N GLN A 200 -39.04 47.89 -20.35
CA GLN A 200 -39.25 48.65 -21.58
C GLN A 200 -39.74 50.08 -21.26
N PRO A 201 -39.22 51.12 -21.87
CA PRO A 201 -39.80 52.43 -21.81
C PRO A 201 -40.97 52.53 -22.79
N LYS A 202 -42.16 52.80 -22.26
CA LYS A 202 -43.29 53.25 -23.08
C LYS A 202 -43.08 54.68 -23.45
N LYS A 203 -43.30 54.94 -24.72
CA LYS A 203 -43.46 56.25 -25.36
C LYS A 203 -44.81 56.86 -25.03
#